data_61912183f208226e85f65b2246b908c3
#
_entry.id   61912183f208226e85f65b2246b908c3
#
_cell.length_a   1.000
_cell.length_b   1.000
_cell.length_c   1.000
_cell.angle_alpha   90.00
_cell.angle_beta   90.00
_cell.angle_gamma   90.00
#
_symmetry.space_group_name_H-M   'P 1'
#
loop_
_entity.id
_entity.type
_entity.pdbx_description
1 polymer ?
#
loop_
_entity_poly.entity_id
_entity_poly.type
_entity_poly.pdbx_seq_one_letter_code
_entity_poly.pdbx_strand_id
1 'polypeptide(L)'
;DLNKIMMMVVAAMMVTVNANAQVEDLRHEIGVTYGTGLSVVGDGIGEGLGLAIANGMFGGGKFGTETYDEKDFGTLSLEYFYHLNNPRVAIGGILGYATTSQKYRDQNSKVYEGDRTRSYYTVMPSFKYYWVNKEYFGLYSKAAIGATFVHAKANSEKDGKNESATENKTYFAFQASFIGVEGGIKNLRAFVEGGFGEQGIVALGGLRVKF
;
A
#
# COMPACT_ATOMS: atom_id res chain seq x y z
N ASP A 1 -2.47 3.31 -17.68
CA ASP A 1 -1.30 2.49 -18.05
C ASP A 1 -0.71 1.67 -16.89
N LEU A 2 -1.51 1.48 -15.84
CA LEU A 2 -1.15 0.68 -14.67
C LEU A 2 -0.82 -0.78 -15.04
N ASN A 3 -1.57 -1.35 -15.99
CA ASN A 3 -1.29 -2.70 -16.50
C ASN A 3 0.11 -2.82 -17.13
N LYS A 4 0.62 -1.75 -17.75
CA LYS A 4 1.99 -1.71 -18.28
C LYS A 4 3.03 -1.67 -17.16
N ILE A 5 2.79 -0.88 -16.11
CA ILE A 5 3.69 -0.80 -14.95
C ILE A 5 3.72 -2.15 -14.24
N MET A 6 2.57 -2.77 -14.02
CA MET A 6 2.46 -4.09 -13.41
C MET A 6 3.15 -5.18 -14.26
N MET A 7 2.99 -5.14 -15.58
CA MET A 7 3.71 -6.03 -16.49
C MET A 7 5.22 -5.82 -16.47
N MET A 8 5.70 -4.56 -16.40
CA MET A 8 7.14 -4.27 -16.29
C MET A 8 7.73 -4.77 -14.96
N VAL A 9 7.00 -4.61 -13.86
CA VAL A 9 7.43 -5.11 -12.53
C VAL A 9 7.48 -6.62 -12.52
N VAL A 10 6.47 -7.31 -13.07
CA VAL A 10 6.46 -8.78 -13.22
C VAL A 10 7.57 -9.24 -14.14
N ALA A 11 7.80 -8.56 -15.27
CA ALA A 11 8.90 -8.88 -16.18
C ALA A 11 10.28 -8.67 -15.52
N ALA A 12 10.48 -7.60 -14.77
CA ALA A 12 11.70 -7.36 -14.00
C ALA A 12 11.93 -8.47 -12.96
N MET A 13 10.89 -8.91 -12.26
CA MET A 13 10.98 -10.05 -11.33
C MET A 13 11.36 -11.36 -12.05
N MET A 14 10.80 -11.62 -13.24
CA MET A 14 11.16 -12.83 -14.02
C MET A 14 12.62 -12.82 -14.49
N VAL A 15 13.19 -11.65 -14.79
CA VAL A 15 14.60 -11.53 -15.17
C VAL A 15 15.52 -11.86 -13.99
N THR A 16 15.16 -11.44 -12.77
CA THR A 16 15.97 -11.73 -11.57
C THR A 16 15.95 -13.21 -11.19
N VAL A 17 14.88 -13.96 -11.53
CA VAL A 17 14.78 -15.41 -11.28
C VAL A 17 15.78 -16.21 -12.13
N ASN A 18 16.13 -15.71 -13.31
CA ASN A 18 17.09 -16.36 -14.22
C ASN A 18 18.56 -16.00 -13.93
N ALA A 19 18.84 -15.02 -13.07
CA ALA A 19 20.19 -14.79 -12.60
C ALA A 19 20.60 -15.99 -11.74
N ASN A 20 21.54 -16.80 -12.24
CA ASN A 20 22.10 -17.97 -11.55
C ASN A 20 22.72 -17.55 -10.22
N ALA A 21 21.92 -17.36 -9.21
CA ALA A 21 22.35 -17.20 -7.85
C ALA A 21 22.92 -18.57 -7.41
N GLN A 22 24.22 -18.65 -7.31
CA GLN A 22 24.86 -19.75 -6.60
C GLN A 22 24.22 -19.85 -5.22
N VAL A 23 23.85 -21.05 -4.85
CA VAL A 23 22.86 -21.46 -3.86
C VAL A 23 23.14 -21.04 -2.40
N GLU A 24 24.16 -20.23 -2.11
CA GLU A 24 24.66 -20.11 -0.73
C GLU A 24 24.10 -18.97 0.12
N ASP A 25 23.58 -17.88 -0.46
CA ASP A 25 23.14 -16.74 0.36
C ASP A 25 22.05 -15.90 -0.32
N LEU A 26 20.80 -16.35 -0.29
CA LEU A 26 19.65 -15.54 -0.71
C LEU A 26 19.41 -14.39 0.29
N ARG A 27 20.22 -13.35 0.21
CA ARG A 27 20.19 -12.22 1.15
C ARG A 27 19.30 -11.08 0.70
N HIS A 28 18.99 -11.02 -0.57
CA HIS A 28 18.18 -9.97 -1.14
C HIS A 28 16.76 -10.47 -1.41
N GLU A 29 15.78 -9.64 -1.11
CA GLU A 29 14.39 -9.93 -1.32
C GLU A 29 13.72 -8.71 -1.95
N ILE A 30 13.03 -8.90 -3.08
CA ILE A 30 12.16 -7.90 -3.69
C ILE A 30 10.75 -8.45 -3.71
N GLY A 31 9.78 -7.66 -3.25
CA GLY A 31 8.37 -8.04 -3.20
C GLY A 31 7.47 -6.97 -3.79
N VAL A 32 6.33 -7.40 -4.32
CA VAL A 32 5.20 -6.54 -4.68
C VAL A 32 4.01 -6.93 -3.83
N THR A 33 3.38 -5.95 -3.20
CA THR A 33 2.21 -6.13 -2.35
C THR A 33 1.03 -5.36 -2.87
N TYR A 34 -0.15 -5.88 -2.58
CA TYR A 34 -1.42 -5.19 -2.77
C TYR A 34 -2.27 -5.33 -1.51
N GLY A 35 -2.87 -4.22 -1.08
CA GLY A 35 -3.76 -4.17 0.07
C GLY A 35 -4.59 -2.90 0.10
N THR A 36 -5.43 -2.73 1.10
CA THR A 36 -6.18 -1.49 1.34
C THR A 36 -5.54 -0.76 2.50
N GLY A 37 -4.74 0.26 2.21
CA GLY A 37 -4.00 1.04 3.20
C GLY A 37 -4.83 2.14 3.86
N LEU A 38 -4.30 2.70 4.95
CA LEU A 38 -4.92 3.79 5.72
C LEU A 38 -5.20 5.03 4.87
N SER A 39 -4.30 5.38 3.96
CA SER A 39 -4.45 6.53 3.06
C SER A 39 -5.64 6.40 2.12
N VAL A 40 -6.07 5.17 1.79
CA VAL A 40 -7.22 4.90 0.93
C VAL A 40 -8.53 5.00 1.71
N VAL A 41 -8.53 4.63 2.99
CA VAL A 41 -9.75 4.58 3.84
C VAL A 41 -10.05 5.90 4.53
N GLY A 42 -9.06 6.76 4.72
CA GLY A 42 -9.22 8.03 5.42
C GLY A 42 -8.33 9.14 4.88
N ASP A 43 -8.70 10.39 5.10
CA ASP A 43 -8.02 11.60 4.62
C ASP A 43 -6.65 11.88 5.27
N GLY A 44 -5.94 10.83 5.70
CA GLY A 44 -4.64 10.91 6.37
C GLY A 44 -4.72 10.83 7.89
N ILE A 45 -3.59 10.53 8.51
CA ILE A 45 -3.49 10.23 9.95
C ILE A 45 -3.88 11.43 10.86
N GLY A 46 -3.88 12.68 10.34
CA GLY A 46 -4.26 13.87 11.13
C GLY A 46 -5.72 13.87 11.57
N GLU A 47 -6.63 13.43 10.69
CA GLU A 47 -8.07 13.35 11.00
C GLU A 47 -8.58 11.90 10.95
N GLY A 48 -7.85 11.01 10.26
CA GLY A 48 -8.31 9.69 9.88
C GLY A 48 -7.97 8.55 10.83
N LEU A 49 -6.93 8.66 11.69
CA LEU A 49 -6.57 7.52 12.55
C LEU A 49 -7.72 7.15 13.50
N GLY A 50 -8.38 8.15 14.09
CA GLY A 50 -9.55 7.94 14.93
C GLY A 50 -10.76 7.44 14.16
N LEU A 51 -11.02 8.01 12.97
CA LEU A 51 -12.12 7.65 12.07
C LEU A 51 -11.88 6.31 11.38
N ALA A 52 -10.66 6.02 10.91
CA ALA A 52 -10.33 4.75 10.27
C ALA A 52 -10.37 3.59 11.26
N ILE A 53 -9.92 3.77 12.49
CA ILE A 53 -10.06 2.78 13.56
C ILE A 53 -11.54 2.60 13.91
N ALA A 54 -12.31 3.69 14.08
CA ALA A 54 -13.72 3.62 14.40
C ALA A 54 -14.56 3.00 13.26
N ASN A 55 -14.30 3.37 12.01
CA ASN A 55 -15.04 2.86 10.85
C ASN A 55 -14.60 1.45 10.42
N GLY A 56 -13.28 1.16 10.48
CA GLY A 56 -12.75 -0.14 10.07
C GLY A 56 -12.97 -1.25 11.09
N MET A 57 -12.90 -0.95 12.39
CA MET A 57 -13.10 -1.94 13.46
C MET A 57 -14.54 -2.05 13.93
N PHE A 58 -15.35 -0.99 13.85
CA PHE A 58 -16.67 -0.94 14.46
C PHE A 58 -17.84 -0.70 13.49
N GLY A 59 -17.59 -0.68 12.18
CA GLY A 59 -18.65 -0.55 11.18
C GLY A 59 -19.43 0.77 11.26
N GLY A 60 -18.76 1.84 11.68
CA GLY A 60 -19.36 3.17 11.83
C GLY A 60 -19.75 3.77 10.49
N GLY A 61 -21.02 4.07 10.33
CA GLY A 61 -21.59 4.67 9.13
C GLY A 61 -21.03 6.06 8.85
N LYS A 62 -20.90 6.38 7.58
CA LYS A 62 -20.52 7.69 7.06
C LYS A 62 -21.52 8.75 7.50
N PHE A 63 -21.10 9.73 8.28
CA PHE A 63 -21.94 10.89 8.63
C PHE A 63 -21.83 11.96 7.52
N GLY A 64 -22.92 12.19 6.80
CA GLY A 64 -23.27 13.54 6.35
C GLY A 64 -22.94 13.99 4.94
N THR A 65 -22.42 13.16 4.00
CA THR A 65 -22.40 13.49 2.56
C THR A 65 -22.54 12.23 1.71
N GLU A 66 -23.51 12.18 0.82
CA GLU A 66 -23.62 11.09 -0.14
C GLU A 66 -22.48 11.22 -1.18
N THR A 67 -21.43 10.44 -1.00
CA THR A 67 -20.42 10.23 -2.03
C THR A 67 -20.98 9.23 -3.02
N TYR A 68 -21.27 9.68 -4.22
CA TYR A 68 -21.69 8.84 -5.32
C TYR A 68 -20.46 8.44 -6.12
N ASP A 69 -20.25 7.12 -6.31
CA ASP A 69 -19.17 6.54 -7.12
C ASP A 69 -17.75 6.82 -6.58
N GLU A 70 -17.41 6.17 -5.46
CA GLU A 70 -16.05 6.13 -4.92
C GLU A 70 -15.29 4.98 -5.60
N LYS A 71 -14.25 5.32 -6.37
CA LYS A 71 -13.32 4.34 -6.96
C LYS A 71 -12.01 4.39 -6.21
N ASP A 72 -11.84 3.44 -5.32
CA ASP A 72 -10.60 3.22 -4.61
C ASP A 72 -9.77 2.16 -5.33
N PHE A 73 -8.61 2.56 -5.79
CA PHE A 73 -7.55 1.63 -6.15
C PHE A 73 -6.71 1.42 -4.90
N GLY A 74 -6.73 0.24 -4.31
CA GLY A 74 -5.97 -0.09 -3.11
C GLY A 74 -4.50 0.38 -3.15
N THR A 75 -3.71 0.03 -2.17
CA THR A 75 -2.28 0.38 -2.11
C THR A 75 -1.45 -0.69 -2.80
N LEU A 76 -0.75 -0.31 -3.87
CA LEU A 76 0.30 -1.12 -4.50
C LEU A 76 1.63 -0.71 -3.89
N SER A 77 2.43 -1.67 -3.42
CA SER A 77 3.75 -1.36 -2.86
C SER A 77 4.84 -2.25 -3.43
N LEU A 78 6.03 -1.67 -3.56
CA LEU A 78 7.29 -2.36 -3.83
C LEU A 78 8.07 -2.46 -2.52
N GLU A 79 8.52 -3.65 -2.17
CA GLU A 79 9.32 -3.92 -0.98
C GLU A 79 10.71 -4.39 -1.39
N TYR A 80 11.74 -3.92 -0.67
CA TYR A 80 13.07 -4.48 -0.74
C TYR A 80 13.55 -4.78 0.67
N PHE A 81 14.11 -5.98 0.89
CA PHE A 81 14.72 -6.39 2.14
C PHE A 81 16.08 -7.01 1.92
N TYR A 82 16.99 -6.72 2.84
CA TYR A 82 18.28 -7.37 2.98
C TYR A 82 18.30 -8.20 4.25
N HIS A 83 18.55 -9.51 4.10
CA HIS A 83 18.64 -10.45 5.21
C HIS A 83 20.03 -10.34 5.86
N LEU A 84 20.06 -10.04 7.15
CA LEU A 84 21.28 -9.94 7.92
C LEU A 84 21.93 -11.32 8.13
N ASN A 85 23.14 -11.35 8.72
CA ASN A 85 23.82 -12.59 9.10
C ASN A 85 22.95 -13.47 10.03
N ASN A 86 22.07 -12.86 10.82
CA ASN A 86 21.01 -13.58 11.51
C ASN A 86 19.86 -13.85 10.52
N PRO A 87 19.59 -15.12 10.15
CA PRO A 87 18.58 -15.47 9.15
C PRO A 87 17.15 -15.13 9.58
N ARG A 88 16.96 -14.69 10.83
CA ARG A 88 15.65 -14.25 11.35
C ARG A 88 15.40 -12.77 11.15
N VAL A 89 16.39 -11.98 10.74
CA VAL A 89 16.28 -10.53 10.68
C VAL A 89 16.55 -10.03 9.27
N ALA A 90 15.63 -9.22 8.77
CA ALA A 90 15.82 -8.48 7.53
C ALA A 90 15.46 -6.99 7.74
N ILE A 91 16.21 -6.12 7.10
CA ILE A 91 16.00 -4.67 7.07
C ILE A 91 15.79 -4.24 5.64
N GLY A 92 14.98 -3.20 5.45
CA GLY A 92 14.69 -2.79 4.08
C GLY A 92 13.88 -1.52 3.99
N GLY A 93 13.14 -1.41 2.89
CA GLY A 93 12.28 -0.28 2.61
C GLY A 93 11.08 -0.65 1.78
N ILE A 94 10.06 0.18 1.88
CA ILE A 94 8.78 0.04 1.20
C ILE A 94 8.49 1.34 0.46
N LEU A 95 8.13 1.21 -0.82
CA LEU A 95 7.61 2.29 -1.65
C LEU A 95 6.16 1.95 -1.99
N GLY A 96 5.22 2.78 -1.55
CA GLY A 96 3.79 2.59 -1.77
C GLY A 96 3.20 3.62 -2.71
N TYR A 97 2.21 3.22 -3.48
CA TYR A 97 1.37 4.08 -4.30
C TYR A 97 -0.10 3.70 -4.14
N ALA A 98 -0.93 4.69 -3.90
CA ALA A 98 -2.38 4.55 -3.88
C ALA A 98 -3.03 5.75 -4.57
N THR A 99 -4.24 5.56 -5.08
CA THR A 99 -5.04 6.65 -5.65
C THR A 99 -6.51 6.46 -5.32
N THR A 100 -7.16 7.55 -4.98
CA THR A 100 -8.59 7.62 -4.70
C THR A 100 -9.22 8.69 -5.59
N SER A 101 -10.31 8.35 -6.24
CA SER A 101 -11.12 9.29 -7.04
C SER A 101 -12.53 9.35 -6.51
N GLN A 102 -12.98 10.54 -6.17
CA GLN A 102 -14.31 10.80 -5.62
C GLN A 102 -15.04 11.81 -6.50
N LYS A 103 -16.29 11.53 -6.85
CA LYS A 103 -17.19 12.45 -7.55
C LYS A 103 -18.25 12.96 -6.60
N TYR A 104 -18.46 14.27 -6.60
CA TYR A 104 -19.45 14.93 -5.77
C TYR A 104 -20.64 15.34 -6.60
N ARG A 105 -21.87 15.15 -6.04
CA ARG A 105 -23.13 15.65 -6.58
C ARG A 105 -23.88 16.39 -5.48
N ASP A 106 -24.56 17.48 -5.86
CA ASP A 106 -25.52 18.15 -4.98
C ASP A 106 -26.68 17.19 -4.65
N GLN A 107 -27.02 17.08 -3.37
CA GLN A 107 -28.09 16.20 -2.87
C GLN A 107 -29.48 16.57 -3.41
N ASN A 108 -29.75 17.85 -3.69
CA ASN A 108 -31.06 18.35 -4.08
C ASN A 108 -31.25 18.40 -5.60
N SER A 109 -30.24 18.82 -6.36
CA SER A 109 -30.34 19.02 -7.81
C SER A 109 -29.84 17.83 -8.62
N LYS A 110 -29.10 16.88 -8.01
CA LYS A 110 -28.38 15.77 -8.66
C LYS A 110 -27.40 16.22 -9.76
N VAL A 111 -27.05 17.49 -9.79
CA VAL A 111 -26.10 18.07 -10.74
C VAL A 111 -24.68 17.72 -10.31
N TYR A 112 -23.81 17.39 -11.25
CA TYR A 112 -22.38 17.16 -11.04
C TYR A 112 -21.71 18.46 -10.57
N GLU A 113 -21.04 18.44 -9.42
CA GLU A 113 -20.37 19.61 -8.84
C GLU A 113 -18.85 19.57 -8.98
N GLY A 114 -18.27 18.42 -9.24
CA GLY A 114 -16.82 18.29 -9.43
C GLY A 114 -16.25 16.90 -9.15
N ASP A 115 -14.98 16.75 -9.45
CA ASP A 115 -14.20 15.58 -9.14
C ASP A 115 -12.97 15.92 -8.29
N ARG A 116 -12.61 15.01 -7.41
CA ARG A 116 -11.40 15.11 -6.59
C ARG A 116 -10.60 13.83 -6.73
N THR A 117 -9.36 13.99 -7.20
CA THR A 117 -8.40 12.87 -7.29
C THR A 117 -7.26 13.11 -6.32
N ARG A 118 -6.93 12.10 -5.53
CA ARG A 118 -5.80 12.11 -4.61
C ARG A 118 -4.85 10.99 -4.96
N SER A 119 -3.56 11.31 -5.06
CA SER A 119 -2.48 10.35 -5.23
C SER A 119 -1.60 10.36 -3.99
N TYR A 120 -1.29 9.18 -3.49
CA TYR A 120 -0.50 8.94 -2.27
C TYR A 120 0.79 8.22 -2.64
N TYR A 121 1.91 8.77 -2.21
CA TYR A 121 3.25 8.21 -2.39
C TYR A 121 3.86 7.98 -1.01
N THR A 122 4.09 6.74 -0.64
CA THR A 122 4.56 6.36 0.69
C THR A 122 5.98 5.82 0.62
N VAL A 123 6.84 6.27 1.54
CA VAL A 123 8.20 5.76 1.70
C VAL A 123 8.41 5.40 3.17
N MET A 124 8.78 4.14 3.43
CA MET A 124 8.95 3.64 4.78
C MET A 124 10.19 2.74 4.89
N PRO A 125 11.23 3.09 5.63
CA PRO A 125 12.18 2.12 6.15
C PRO A 125 11.44 1.06 6.98
N SER A 126 11.91 -0.19 6.87
CA SER A 126 11.19 -1.34 7.42
C SER A 126 12.12 -2.39 8.01
N PHE A 127 11.57 -3.09 8.99
CA PHE A 127 12.19 -4.19 9.71
C PHE A 127 11.29 -5.41 9.66
N LYS A 128 11.87 -6.59 9.43
CA LYS A 128 11.17 -7.87 9.38
C LYS A 128 11.86 -8.87 10.30
N TYR A 129 11.07 -9.57 11.11
CA TYR A 129 11.55 -10.62 12.00
C TYR A 129 10.85 -11.94 11.69
N TYR A 130 11.64 -12.96 11.33
CA TYR A 130 11.17 -14.31 11.04
C TYR A 130 11.13 -15.16 12.31
N TRP A 131 9.95 -15.60 12.68
CA TRP A 131 9.72 -16.62 13.70
C TRP A 131 10.12 -18.00 13.18
N VAL A 132 9.74 -18.27 11.91
CA VAL A 132 10.12 -19.46 11.16
C VAL A 132 10.64 -19.01 9.80
N ASN A 133 11.85 -19.44 9.43
CA ASN A 133 12.43 -19.19 8.11
C ASN A 133 12.94 -20.50 7.55
N LYS A 134 12.13 -21.15 6.70
CA LYS A 134 12.43 -22.42 6.03
C LYS A 134 12.51 -22.20 4.53
N GLU A 135 13.07 -23.18 3.82
CA GLU A 135 13.31 -23.11 2.38
C GLU A 135 12.03 -22.83 1.56
N TYR A 136 10.88 -23.38 1.96
CA TYR A 136 9.61 -23.26 1.24
C TYR A 136 8.51 -22.55 2.02
N PHE A 137 8.77 -22.19 3.29
CA PHE A 137 7.79 -21.62 4.19
C PHE A 137 8.44 -20.64 5.17
N GLY A 138 7.78 -19.52 5.42
CA GLY A 138 8.18 -18.53 6.42
C GLY A 138 7.01 -18.01 7.23
N LEU A 139 7.26 -17.73 8.50
CA LEU A 139 6.36 -17.03 9.42
C LEU A 139 7.13 -15.84 9.99
N TYR A 140 6.57 -14.64 9.90
CA TYR A 140 7.28 -13.42 10.29
C TYR A 140 6.33 -12.33 10.79
N SER A 141 6.92 -11.31 11.41
CA SER A 141 6.29 -10.02 11.68
C SER A 141 7.09 -8.91 10.99
N LYS A 142 6.41 -7.82 10.59
CA LYS A 142 7.02 -6.69 9.90
C LYS A 142 6.56 -5.38 10.54
N ALA A 143 7.49 -4.45 10.69
CA ALA A 143 7.20 -3.08 11.12
C ALA A 143 7.89 -2.10 10.18
N ALA A 144 7.20 -1.02 9.84
CA ALA A 144 7.73 0.07 9.03
C ALA A 144 7.20 1.41 9.52
N ILE A 145 8.02 2.44 9.40
CA ILE A 145 7.66 3.83 9.72
C ILE A 145 8.21 4.75 8.64
N GLY A 146 7.52 5.87 8.35
CA GLY A 146 8.00 6.79 7.33
C GLY A 146 7.03 7.93 7.06
N ALA A 147 6.87 8.30 5.80
CA ALA A 147 6.02 9.40 5.38
C ALA A 147 5.22 9.05 4.12
N THR A 148 3.99 9.57 4.06
CA THR A 148 3.14 9.58 2.87
C THR A 148 3.00 11.01 2.35
N PHE A 149 3.34 11.21 1.09
CA PHE A 149 3.18 12.45 0.35
C PHE A 149 1.88 12.38 -0.45
N VAL A 150 0.99 13.34 -0.23
CA VAL A 150 -0.32 13.41 -0.87
C VAL A 150 -0.33 14.53 -1.88
N HIS A 151 -0.75 14.23 -3.09
CA HIS A 151 -1.02 15.18 -4.14
C HIS A 151 -2.50 15.14 -4.48
N ALA A 152 -3.25 16.17 -4.08
CA ALA A 152 -4.68 16.30 -4.31
C ALA A 152 -4.96 17.31 -5.39
N LYS A 153 -5.79 16.93 -6.37
CA LYS A 153 -6.36 17.80 -7.41
C LYS A 153 -7.88 17.80 -7.26
N ALA A 154 -8.46 18.97 -7.17
CA ALA A 154 -9.90 19.17 -7.18
C ALA A 154 -10.27 20.05 -8.37
N ASN A 155 -11.23 19.60 -9.17
CA ASN A 155 -11.85 20.37 -10.23
C ASN A 155 -13.31 20.64 -9.84
N SER A 156 -13.71 21.89 -9.82
CA SER A 156 -15.09 22.31 -9.58
C SER A 156 -15.61 23.05 -10.79
N GLU A 157 -16.78 22.66 -11.26
CA GLU A 157 -17.50 23.38 -12.32
C GLU A 157 -18.70 24.09 -11.69
N LYS A 158 -18.54 25.38 -11.40
CA LYS A 158 -19.59 26.23 -10.86
C LYS A 158 -19.81 27.44 -11.76
N ASP A 159 -21.05 27.68 -12.20
CA ASP A 159 -21.45 28.81 -13.04
C ASP A 159 -20.64 28.98 -14.34
N GLY A 160 -20.27 27.84 -15.00
CA GLY A 160 -19.53 27.85 -16.25
C GLY A 160 -18.04 28.29 -16.12
N LYS A 161 -17.52 28.37 -14.91
CA LYS A 161 -16.10 28.55 -14.61
C LYS A 161 -15.49 27.27 -14.05
N ASN A 162 -14.42 26.80 -14.70
CA ASN A 162 -13.61 25.70 -14.20
C ASN A 162 -12.56 26.24 -13.23
N GLU A 163 -12.70 25.96 -11.96
CA GLU A 163 -11.68 26.25 -10.95
C GLU A 163 -10.94 24.95 -10.60
N SER A 164 -9.62 24.97 -10.71
CA SER A 164 -8.77 23.85 -10.30
C SER A 164 -7.91 24.27 -9.10
N ALA A 165 -7.96 23.49 -8.04
CA ALA A 165 -7.10 23.64 -6.87
C ALA A 165 -6.18 22.43 -6.74
N THR A 166 -4.91 22.69 -6.42
CA THR A 166 -3.92 21.65 -6.12
C THR A 166 -3.41 21.83 -4.71
N GLU A 167 -3.43 20.77 -3.92
CA GLU A 167 -2.95 20.77 -2.55
C GLU A 167 -1.94 19.63 -2.34
N ASN A 168 -0.82 19.92 -1.68
CA ASN A 168 0.20 18.96 -1.31
C ASN A 168 0.26 18.85 0.22
N LYS A 169 0.20 17.63 0.75
CA LYS A 169 0.32 17.36 2.18
C LYS A 169 1.30 16.22 2.43
N THR A 170 1.93 16.22 3.60
CA THR A 170 2.79 15.13 4.04
C THR A 170 2.28 14.62 5.39
N TYR A 171 2.13 13.31 5.50
CA TYR A 171 1.67 12.65 6.72
C TYR A 171 2.69 11.62 7.21
N PHE A 172 2.65 11.34 8.49
CA PHE A 172 3.36 10.22 9.08
C PHE A 172 2.75 8.90 8.58
N ALA A 173 3.61 7.99 8.14
CA ALA A 173 3.23 6.69 7.63
C ALA A 173 3.77 5.58 8.54
N PHE A 174 3.02 4.51 8.71
CA PHE A 174 3.48 3.30 9.38
C PHE A 174 2.80 2.06 8.84
N GLN A 175 3.42 0.91 9.06
CA GLN A 175 2.83 -0.42 8.84
C GLN A 175 3.28 -1.34 9.97
N ALA A 176 2.34 -2.01 10.59
CA ALA A 176 2.57 -3.07 11.56
C ALA A 176 1.87 -4.34 11.09
N SER A 177 2.64 -5.28 10.54
CA SER A 177 2.14 -6.60 10.16
C SER A 177 2.50 -7.56 11.30
N PHE A 178 1.51 -7.91 12.12
CA PHE A 178 1.71 -8.74 13.30
C PHE A 178 2.08 -10.17 12.92
N ILE A 179 1.44 -10.68 11.86
CA ILE A 179 1.68 -12.01 11.34
C ILE A 179 1.74 -11.96 9.81
N GLY A 180 2.80 -12.50 9.27
CA GLY A 180 2.98 -12.74 7.84
C GLY A 180 3.31 -14.20 7.61
N VAL A 181 2.65 -14.80 6.63
CA VAL A 181 2.89 -16.16 6.19
C VAL A 181 3.35 -16.12 4.74
N GLU A 182 4.46 -16.74 4.45
CA GLU A 182 4.95 -16.90 3.08
C GLU A 182 5.17 -18.35 2.73
N GLY A 183 4.90 -18.70 1.48
CA GLY A 183 5.12 -20.04 0.96
C GLY A 183 5.37 -20.06 -0.53
N GLY A 184 6.09 -21.06 -1.01
CA GLY A 184 6.41 -21.17 -2.43
C GLY A 184 7.62 -22.03 -2.71
N ILE A 185 8.33 -21.71 -3.78
CA ILE A 185 9.61 -22.32 -4.13
C ILE A 185 10.76 -21.49 -3.54
N LYS A 186 11.98 -22.03 -3.60
CA LYS A 186 13.17 -21.41 -2.99
C LYS A 186 13.30 -19.90 -3.23
N ASN A 187 13.14 -19.46 -4.46
CA ASN A 187 13.37 -18.10 -4.91
C ASN A 187 12.07 -17.28 -5.02
N LEU A 188 10.93 -17.90 -5.34
CA LEU A 188 9.66 -17.20 -5.54
C LEU A 188 8.65 -17.65 -4.48
N ARG A 189 8.08 -16.70 -3.75
CA ARG A 189 7.11 -16.94 -2.69
C ARG A 189 5.90 -16.04 -2.84
N ALA A 190 4.74 -16.60 -2.59
CA ALA A 190 3.54 -15.85 -2.30
C ALA A 190 3.45 -15.61 -0.79
N PHE A 191 2.86 -14.49 -0.38
CA PHE A 191 2.67 -14.20 1.03
C PHE A 191 1.38 -13.45 1.30
N VAL A 192 0.90 -13.59 2.54
CA VAL A 192 -0.20 -12.82 3.11
C VAL A 192 0.24 -12.32 4.47
N GLU A 193 -0.10 -11.07 4.77
CA GLU A 193 0.18 -10.44 6.06
C GLU A 193 -1.12 -9.95 6.68
N GLY A 194 -1.27 -10.16 7.99
CA GLY A 194 -2.31 -9.59 8.82
C GLY A 194 -1.74 -8.44 9.66
N GLY A 195 -2.34 -7.25 9.55
CA GLY A 195 -1.83 -6.09 10.24
C GLY A 195 -2.61 -4.82 9.98
N PHE A 196 -1.95 -3.69 10.24
CA PHE A 196 -2.57 -2.38 10.16
C PHE A 196 -1.55 -1.33 9.72
N GLY A 197 -1.92 -0.49 8.75
CA GLY A 197 -1.08 0.62 8.28
C GLY A 197 -1.32 1.01 6.82
N GLU A 198 -0.31 1.64 6.22
CA GLU A 198 -0.38 2.23 4.88
C GLU A 198 -0.41 1.21 3.74
N GLN A 199 0.13 0.01 3.95
CA GLN A 199 0.07 -1.04 2.93
C GLN A 199 -1.24 -1.83 2.98
N GLY A 200 -1.81 -2.01 4.18
CA GLY A 200 -3.05 -2.76 4.36
C GLY A 200 -3.63 -2.65 5.76
N ILE A 201 -4.95 -2.54 5.82
CA ILE A 201 -5.76 -2.67 7.03
C ILE A 201 -6.34 -4.07 7.01
N VAL A 202 -6.14 -4.83 8.09
CA VAL A 202 -6.56 -6.23 8.27
C VAL A 202 -5.68 -7.20 7.48
N ALA A 203 -5.63 -7.11 6.16
CA ALA A 203 -4.84 -8.03 5.34
C ALA A 203 -4.22 -7.34 4.11
N LEU A 204 -3.06 -7.81 3.73
CA LEU A 204 -2.43 -7.55 2.45
C LEU A 204 -1.77 -8.82 1.92
N GLY A 205 -1.52 -8.87 0.64
CA GLY A 205 -0.89 -10.03 0.00
C GLY A 205 0.03 -9.64 -1.14
N GLY A 206 0.89 -10.56 -1.54
CA GLY A 206 1.82 -10.29 -2.60
C GLY A 206 2.69 -11.46 -3.02
N LEU A 207 3.62 -11.14 -3.91
CA LEU A 207 4.66 -12.04 -4.38
C LEU A 207 6.03 -11.43 -4.08
N ARG A 208 7.01 -12.28 -3.79
CA ARG A 208 8.40 -11.87 -3.57
C ARG A 208 9.39 -12.85 -4.15
N VAL A 209 10.53 -12.31 -4.55
CA VAL A 209 11.67 -13.07 -5.07
C VAL A 209 12.84 -12.86 -4.13
N LYS A 210 13.54 -13.95 -3.77
CA LYS A 210 14.79 -13.96 -3.01
C LYS A 210 15.96 -14.33 -3.92
N PHE A 211 17.08 -13.63 -3.80
CA PHE A 211 18.28 -13.83 -4.60
C PHE A 211 19.57 -13.40 -3.87
#